data_69ca3ec49b4c759f672be6db6219f5de
#
_entry.id   69ca3ec49b4c759f672be6db6219f5de
#
_cell.length_a   1.000
_cell.length_b   1.000
_cell.length_c   1.000
_cell.angle_alpha   90.00
_cell.angle_beta   90.00
_cell.angle_gamma   90.00
#
_symmetry.space_group_name_H-M   'P 1'
#
loop_
_entity.id
_entity.type
_entity.pdbx_description
1 polymer ?
#
loop_
_entity_poly.entity_id
_entity_poly.type
_entity_poly.pdbx_seq_one_letter_code
_entity_poly.pdbx_strand_id
1 'polypeptide(L)'
;EDGHWVEISPMSIKREYDFDQVGHKDMYLLHHEEIESLALNIPEARRIRFFMTFGQSYLDHMRCLENVGMLSTSPVDFEGRQIVPIKFLKALLPDPASLGPRTKGKTNIGCIFTGKKAGQDKTYYIYNVCDHQECYREVGSQAISYTTGVPAMCGALMLLTGKWNKPGVYTVEEFDPDPFLEALDQHGLPRSESRTPVLVD
;
A
#
# COMPACT_ATOMS: atom_id res chain seq x y z
N GLU A 1 1.72 -11.71 14.80
CA GLU A 1 1.98 -13.15 14.61
C GLU A 1 1.32 -13.95 15.72
N ASP A 2 0.67 -15.05 15.39
CA ASP A 2 -0.01 -15.97 16.33
C ASP A 2 -0.91 -15.26 17.37
N GLY A 3 -1.71 -14.28 16.92
CA GLY A 3 -2.63 -13.50 17.74
C GLY A 3 -1.97 -12.40 18.58
N HIS A 4 -0.69 -12.12 18.38
CA HIS A 4 0.05 -11.08 19.11
C HIS A 4 0.73 -10.09 18.17
N TRP A 5 0.78 -8.84 18.58
CA TRP A 5 1.62 -7.85 17.92
C TRP A 5 3.09 -8.13 18.20
N VAL A 6 3.90 -8.12 17.15
CA VAL A 6 5.36 -8.27 17.26
C VAL A 6 5.99 -6.96 16.83
N GLU A 7 6.75 -6.34 17.71
CA GLU A 7 7.49 -5.12 17.41
C GLU A 7 8.73 -5.45 16.60
N ILE A 8 8.85 -4.87 15.42
CA ILE A 8 9.97 -5.04 14.51
C ILE A 8 10.42 -3.66 14.05
N SER A 9 11.70 -3.38 14.12
CA SER A 9 12.26 -2.11 13.64
C SER A 9 11.91 -1.91 12.15
N PRO A 10 11.41 -0.73 11.77
CA PRO A 10 11.06 -0.45 10.38
C PRO A 10 12.21 -0.77 9.42
N MET A 11 11.91 -1.37 8.28
CA MET A 11 12.86 -1.73 7.23
C MET A 11 13.98 -2.70 7.62
N SER A 12 13.96 -3.31 8.84
CA SER A 12 14.98 -4.27 9.27
C SER A 12 14.90 -5.62 8.56
N ILE A 13 13.74 -5.95 8.00
CA ILE A 13 13.54 -7.15 7.19
C ILE A 13 13.38 -6.73 5.72
N LYS A 14 14.34 -7.19 4.92
CA LYS A 14 14.37 -7.02 3.47
C LYS A 14 14.11 -8.35 2.79
N ARG A 15 13.33 -8.34 1.71
CA ARG A 15 13.08 -9.48 0.81
C ARG A 15 13.17 -9.02 -0.63
N GLU A 16 13.46 -9.95 -1.51
CA GLU A 16 13.42 -9.73 -2.96
C GLU A 16 12.16 -10.40 -3.52
N TYR A 17 11.52 -9.75 -4.49
CA TYR A 17 10.36 -10.29 -5.16
C TYR A 17 10.34 -9.90 -6.65
N ASP A 18 9.94 -10.84 -7.48
CA ASP A 18 9.75 -10.59 -8.92
C ASP A 18 8.27 -10.29 -9.19
N PHE A 19 7.97 -9.01 -9.28
CA PHE A 19 6.60 -8.52 -9.48
C PHE A 19 6.23 -8.56 -10.94
N ASP A 20 5.08 -9.14 -11.26
CA ASP A 20 4.55 -9.14 -12.62
C ASP A 20 4.54 -7.72 -13.21
N GLN A 21 5.08 -7.56 -14.42
CA GLN A 21 5.24 -6.33 -15.19
C GLN A 21 6.07 -5.20 -14.53
N VAL A 22 6.52 -5.37 -13.30
CA VAL A 22 7.41 -4.42 -12.60
C VAL A 22 8.82 -4.97 -12.50
N GLY A 23 8.95 -6.31 -12.48
CA GLY A 23 10.22 -7.02 -12.38
C GLY A 23 10.75 -7.10 -10.96
N HIS A 24 12.00 -7.51 -10.86
CA HIS A 24 12.68 -7.81 -9.60
C HIS A 24 12.91 -6.56 -8.75
N LYS A 25 12.46 -6.57 -7.51
CA LYS A 25 12.57 -5.44 -6.58
C LYS A 25 12.88 -5.90 -5.16
N ASP A 26 13.63 -5.06 -4.47
CA ASP A 26 13.76 -5.12 -3.02
C ASP A 26 12.48 -4.57 -2.36
N MET A 27 11.96 -5.29 -1.39
CA MET A 27 10.85 -4.84 -0.56
C MET A 27 11.20 -4.96 0.92
N TYR A 28 10.63 -4.08 1.72
CA TYR A 28 10.95 -3.92 3.12
C TYR A 28 9.70 -4.06 3.97
N LEU A 29 9.82 -4.79 5.10
CA LEU A 29 8.75 -4.93 6.07
C LEU A 29 8.51 -3.58 6.76
N LEU A 30 7.25 -3.15 6.76
CA LEU A 30 6.79 -1.92 7.39
C LEU A 30 5.47 -2.17 8.13
N HIS A 31 5.16 -1.27 9.05
CA HIS A 31 3.80 -1.13 9.56
C HIS A 31 2.94 -0.40 8.52
N HIS A 32 1.70 -0.83 8.39
CA HIS A 32 0.67 -0.13 7.61
C HIS A 32 -0.69 -0.31 8.32
N GLU A 33 -1.55 0.69 8.25
CA GLU A 33 -2.81 0.71 9.01
C GLU A 33 -3.75 -0.43 8.65
N GLU A 34 -3.72 -0.93 7.42
CA GLU A 34 -4.57 -2.06 7.02
C GLU A 34 -4.29 -3.34 7.79
N ILE A 35 -3.08 -3.55 8.32
CA ILE A 35 -2.81 -4.75 9.13
C ILE A 35 -3.58 -4.75 10.45
N GLU A 36 -3.98 -3.58 10.95
CA GLU A 36 -4.78 -3.47 12.17
C GLU A 36 -6.21 -3.95 11.93
N SER A 37 -6.86 -3.49 10.84
CA SER A 37 -8.21 -3.92 10.49
C SER A 37 -8.26 -5.38 10.06
N LEU A 38 -7.26 -5.85 9.30
CA LEU A 38 -7.13 -7.25 8.93
C LEU A 38 -6.98 -8.17 10.15
N ALA A 39 -6.14 -7.79 11.13
CA ALA A 39 -5.95 -8.57 12.36
C ALA A 39 -7.22 -8.63 13.21
N LEU A 40 -8.01 -7.55 13.21
CA LEU A 40 -9.28 -7.48 13.93
C LEU A 40 -10.36 -8.38 13.28
N ASN A 41 -10.44 -8.35 11.95
CA ASN A 41 -11.52 -9.00 11.20
C ASN A 41 -11.20 -10.43 10.75
N ILE A 42 -9.92 -10.84 10.79
CA ILE A 42 -9.45 -12.19 10.42
C ILE A 42 -8.65 -12.79 11.59
N PRO A 43 -9.30 -13.09 12.74
CA PRO A 43 -8.60 -13.56 13.94
C PRO A 43 -7.91 -14.91 13.76
N GLU A 44 -8.29 -15.71 12.75
CA GLU A 44 -7.65 -16.97 12.42
C GLU A 44 -6.32 -16.80 11.66
N ALA A 45 -6.01 -15.60 11.19
CA ALA A 45 -4.74 -15.32 10.52
C ALA A 45 -3.59 -15.40 11.54
N ARG A 46 -2.67 -16.35 11.31
CA ARG A 46 -1.51 -16.53 12.20
C ARG A 46 -0.41 -15.53 11.96
N ARG A 47 -0.37 -14.92 10.76
CA ARG A 47 0.64 -13.93 10.39
C ARG A 47 0.09 -12.97 9.35
N ILE A 48 0.16 -11.67 9.62
CA ILE A 48 -0.16 -10.61 8.69
C ILE A 48 1.05 -9.69 8.61
N ARG A 49 1.55 -9.43 7.41
CA ARG A 49 2.73 -8.59 7.16
C ARG A 49 2.49 -7.70 5.96
N PHE A 50 3.03 -6.49 6.02
CA PHE A 50 3.01 -5.54 4.91
C PHE A 50 4.43 -5.27 4.42
N PHE A 51 4.64 -5.32 3.11
CA PHE A 51 5.91 -5.00 2.47
C PHE A 51 5.72 -3.90 1.44
N MET A 52 6.69 -2.99 1.37
CA MET A 52 6.73 -1.95 0.36
C MET A 52 8.10 -1.89 -0.31
N THR A 53 8.12 -1.57 -1.61
CA THR A 53 9.35 -1.41 -2.39
C THR A 53 9.84 0.03 -2.34
N PHE A 54 11.16 0.20 -2.26
CA PHE A 54 11.82 1.49 -2.37
C PHE A 54 12.99 1.39 -3.33
N GLY A 55 13.15 2.37 -4.22
CA GLY A 55 14.33 2.48 -5.07
C GLY A 55 15.57 2.89 -4.27
N GLN A 56 16.76 2.40 -4.66
CA GLN A 56 18.01 2.69 -3.95
C GLN A 56 18.26 4.19 -3.83
N SER A 57 18.03 4.96 -4.90
CA SER A 57 18.18 6.42 -4.86
C SER A 57 17.31 7.11 -3.80
N TYR A 58 16.05 6.63 -3.62
CA TYR A 58 15.18 7.13 -2.56
C TYR A 58 15.77 6.84 -1.18
N LEU A 59 16.23 5.61 -0.95
CA LEU A 59 16.82 5.20 0.32
C LEU A 59 18.07 6.00 0.66
N ASP A 60 18.91 6.29 -0.33
CA ASP A 60 20.14 7.08 -0.14
C ASP A 60 19.81 8.53 0.24
N HIS A 61 18.81 9.14 -0.41
CA HIS A 61 18.35 10.48 -0.05
C HIS A 61 17.74 10.50 1.36
N MET A 62 16.90 9.53 1.71
CA MET A 62 16.30 9.46 3.03
C MET A 62 17.34 9.28 4.13
N ARG A 63 18.34 8.43 3.90
CA ARG A 63 19.47 8.25 4.84
C ARG A 63 20.28 9.54 5.01
N CYS A 64 20.54 10.26 3.93
CA CYS A 64 21.23 11.55 4.00
C CYS A 64 20.44 12.55 4.85
N LEU A 65 19.14 12.68 4.58
CA LEU A 65 18.25 13.58 5.33
C LEU A 65 18.14 13.21 6.82
N GLU A 66 18.13 11.92 7.13
CA GLU A 66 18.15 11.40 8.50
C GLU A 66 19.45 11.79 9.20
N ASN A 67 20.60 11.50 8.58
CA ASN A 67 21.92 11.76 9.15
C ASN A 67 22.18 13.24 9.44
N VAL A 68 21.61 14.14 8.67
CA VAL A 68 21.70 15.60 8.91
C VAL A 68 20.56 16.14 9.78
N GLY A 69 19.70 15.27 10.32
CA GLY A 69 18.61 15.64 11.24
C GLY A 69 17.38 16.27 10.59
N MET A 70 17.30 16.30 9.25
CA MET A 70 16.15 16.91 8.54
C MET A 70 14.84 16.14 8.70
N LEU A 71 14.89 14.88 9.13
CA LEU A 71 13.67 14.07 9.42
C LEU A 71 13.20 14.21 10.88
N SER A 72 13.90 14.99 11.71
CA SER A 72 13.52 15.18 13.12
C SER A 72 12.17 15.87 13.26
N THR A 73 11.35 15.36 14.18
CA THR A 73 10.10 15.96 14.63
C THR A 73 10.28 16.89 15.81
N SER A 74 11.46 16.88 16.45
CA SER A 74 11.79 17.75 17.57
C SER A 74 12.17 19.15 17.05
N PRO A 75 11.66 20.22 17.67
CA PRO A 75 12.05 21.58 17.28
C PRO A 75 13.51 21.86 17.60
N VAL A 76 14.15 22.62 16.72
CA VAL A 76 15.51 23.15 16.87
C VAL A 76 15.47 24.67 16.87
N ASP A 77 16.37 25.32 17.63
CA ASP A 77 16.51 26.77 17.57
C ASP A 77 17.29 27.19 16.31
N PHE A 78 16.74 28.08 15.57
CA PHE A 78 17.40 28.75 14.44
C PHE A 78 17.18 30.26 14.54
N GLU A 79 18.22 30.97 14.87
CA GLU A 79 18.19 32.44 15.02
C GLU A 79 17.08 32.94 15.96
N GLY A 80 16.88 32.27 17.10
CA GLY A 80 15.86 32.58 18.08
C GLY A 80 14.42 32.15 17.70
N ARG A 81 14.27 31.34 16.66
CA ARG A 81 12.98 30.76 16.23
C ARG A 81 13.01 29.24 16.34
N GLN A 82 11.90 28.67 16.81
CA GLN A 82 11.75 27.23 16.85
C GLN A 82 11.29 26.71 15.48
N ILE A 83 12.11 25.86 14.86
CA ILE A 83 11.81 25.20 13.59
C ILE A 83 11.76 23.70 13.79
N VAL A 84 10.73 23.04 13.27
CA VAL A 84 10.66 21.59 13.20
C VAL A 84 11.22 21.14 11.85
N PRO A 85 12.39 20.46 11.79
CA PRO A 85 13.09 20.17 10.54
C PRO A 85 12.24 19.47 9.49
N ILE A 86 11.48 18.43 9.84
CA ILE A 86 10.64 17.70 8.89
C ILE A 86 9.53 18.58 8.29
N LYS A 87 9.00 19.55 9.04
CA LYS A 87 8.00 20.49 8.52
C LYS A 87 8.63 21.46 7.52
N PHE A 88 9.86 21.88 7.78
CA PHE A 88 10.60 22.71 6.84
C PHE A 88 10.95 21.94 5.57
N LEU A 89 11.45 20.70 5.71
CA LEU A 89 11.70 19.82 4.56
C LEU A 89 10.42 19.65 3.71
N LYS A 90 9.27 19.40 4.33
CA LYS A 90 8.00 19.30 3.61
C LYS A 90 7.66 20.53 2.78
N ALA A 91 7.99 21.73 3.29
CA ALA A 91 7.74 22.98 2.57
C ALA A 91 8.65 23.17 1.34
N LEU A 92 9.80 22.49 1.29
CA LEU A 92 10.74 22.52 0.16
C LEU A 92 10.43 21.46 -0.91
N LEU A 93 9.75 20.39 -0.54
CA LEU A 93 9.42 19.31 -1.47
C LEU A 93 8.36 19.74 -2.48
N PRO A 94 8.46 19.28 -3.74
CA PRO A 94 7.42 19.56 -4.73
C PRO A 94 6.09 18.94 -4.31
N ASP A 95 5.01 19.57 -4.71
CA ASP A 95 3.68 18.97 -4.57
C ASP A 95 3.65 17.61 -5.31
N PRO A 96 3.26 16.51 -4.65
CA PRO A 96 3.17 15.19 -5.27
C PRO A 96 2.32 15.17 -6.54
N ALA A 97 1.25 15.97 -6.62
CA ALA A 97 0.42 16.08 -7.81
C ALA A 97 1.20 16.60 -9.02
N SER A 98 2.18 17.49 -8.81
CA SER A 98 3.04 18.02 -9.88
C SER A 98 3.97 16.99 -10.51
N LEU A 99 4.13 15.82 -9.89
CA LEU A 99 4.99 14.73 -10.37
C LEU A 99 4.28 13.85 -11.41
N GLY A 100 2.94 13.85 -11.45
CA GLY A 100 2.12 13.01 -12.32
C GLY A 100 2.57 12.97 -13.78
N PRO A 101 2.80 14.12 -14.45
CA PRO A 101 3.19 14.14 -15.87
C PRO A 101 4.52 13.43 -16.18
N ARG A 102 5.43 13.36 -15.21
CA ARG A 102 6.79 12.82 -15.39
C ARG A 102 7.03 11.48 -14.72
N THR A 103 6.11 11.01 -13.89
CA THR A 103 6.23 9.71 -13.23
C THR A 103 6.02 8.59 -14.24
N LYS A 104 6.97 7.66 -14.32
CA LYS A 104 6.96 6.55 -15.27
C LYS A 104 7.11 5.22 -14.53
N GLY A 105 6.71 4.15 -15.21
CA GLY A 105 6.74 2.79 -14.68
C GLY A 105 5.37 2.33 -14.22
N LYS A 106 5.34 1.26 -13.44
CA LYS A 106 4.11 0.61 -13.01
C LYS A 106 4.09 0.39 -11.50
N THR A 107 2.90 0.34 -10.93
CA THR A 107 2.66 -0.21 -9.60
C THR A 107 2.15 -1.64 -9.73
N ASN A 108 2.50 -2.49 -8.78
CA ASN A 108 1.89 -3.79 -8.56
C ASN A 108 1.51 -3.85 -7.07
N ILE A 109 0.23 -3.97 -6.80
CA ILE A 109 -0.33 -4.00 -5.44
C ILE A 109 -1.17 -5.25 -5.31
N GLY A 110 -0.92 -6.05 -4.27
CA GLY A 110 -1.67 -7.27 -4.08
C GLY A 110 -1.41 -7.97 -2.75
N CYS A 111 -2.13 -9.05 -2.55
CA CYS A 111 -2.08 -9.86 -1.34
C CYS A 111 -1.76 -11.32 -1.66
N ILE A 112 -0.80 -11.89 -0.95
CA ILE A 112 -0.48 -13.32 -0.99
C ILE A 112 -1.09 -13.97 0.25
N PHE A 113 -1.93 -14.97 0.03
CA PHE A 113 -2.59 -15.74 1.08
C PHE A 113 -2.04 -17.17 1.10
N THR A 114 -1.78 -17.67 2.30
CA THR A 114 -1.46 -19.08 2.54
C THR A 114 -2.39 -19.61 3.63
N GLY A 115 -2.89 -20.81 3.45
CA GLY A 115 -3.80 -21.39 4.43
C GLY A 115 -4.37 -22.72 3.99
N LYS A 116 -5.42 -23.17 4.69
CA LYS A 116 -6.13 -24.42 4.36
C LYS A 116 -7.55 -24.15 3.92
N LYS A 117 -7.98 -24.79 2.83
CA LYS A 117 -9.35 -24.82 2.37
C LYS A 117 -9.77 -26.27 2.17
N ALA A 118 -10.83 -26.70 2.87
CA ALA A 118 -11.28 -28.10 2.89
C ALA A 118 -10.15 -29.08 3.23
N GLY A 119 -9.31 -28.76 4.22
CA GLY A 119 -8.21 -29.61 4.68
C GLY A 119 -6.96 -29.62 3.79
N GLN A 120 -6.98 -28.96 2.64
CA GLN A 120 -5.86 -28.90 1.70
C GLN A 120 -5.14 -27.55 1.83
N ASP A 121 -3.82 -27.57 1.81
CA ASP A 121 -3.00 -26.38 1.74
C ASP A 121 -3.27 -25.65 0.41
N LYS A 122 -3.47 -24.34 0.50
CA LYS A 122 -3.74 -23.46 -0.62
C LYS A 122 -2.87 -22.22 -0.53
N THR A 123 -2.42 -21.76 -1.67
CA THR A 123 -1.80 -20.46 -1.85
C THR A 123 -2.61 -19.69 -2.89
N TYR A 124 -2.66 -18.39 -2.71
CA TYR A 124 -3.39 -17.50 -3.60
C TYR A 124 -2.75 -16.13 -3.59
N TYR A 125 -2.47 -15.60 -4.74
CA TYR A 125 -2.03 -14.23 -4.93
C TYR A 125 -3.02 -13.50 -5.81
N ILE A 126 -3.57 -12.40 -5.32
CA ILE A 126 -4.44 -11.49 -6.06
C ILE A 126 -3.75 -10.13 -6.10
N TYR A 127 -3.68 -9.52 -7.27
CA TYR A 127 -2.99 -8.25 -7.46
C TYR A 127 -3.55 -7.46 -8.64
N ASN A 128 -3.26 -6.17 -8.67
CA ASN A 128 -3.45 -5.31 -9.84
C ASN A 128 -2.14 -4.67 -10.27
N VAL A 129 -2.07 -4.28 -11.55
CA VAL A 129 -0.94 -3.56 -12.13
C VAL A 129 -1.46 -2.31 -12.81
N CYS A 130 -0.88 -1.14 -12.47
CA CYS A 130 -1.24 0.13 -13.08
C CYS A 130 -0.01 0.84 -13.65
N ASP A 131 -0.13 1.34 -14.88
CA ASP A 131 0.89 2.18 -15.50
C ASP A 131 0.67 3.66 -15.14
N HIS A 132 1.72 4.34 -14.67
CA HIS A 132 1.63 5.74 -14.24
C HIS A 132 1.17 6.68 -15.37
N GLN A 133 1.65 6.46 -16.60
CA GLN A 133 1.33 7.33 -17.73
C GLN A 133 -0.07 7.04 -18.31
N GLU A 134 -0.53 5.81 -18.23
CA GLU A 134 -1.91 5.46 -18.60
C GLU A 134 -2.90 6.10 -17.65
N CYS A 135 -2.71 5.93 -16.34
CA CYS A 135 -3.53 6.59 -15.32
C CYS A 135 -3.50 8.12 -15.47
N TYR A 136 -2.33 8.70 -15.78
CA TYR A 136 -2.23 10.15 -15.98
C TYR A 136 -3.02 10.63 -17.20
N ARG A 137 -3.01 9.88 -18.31
CA ARG A 137 -3.81 10.23 -19.49
C ARG A 137 -5.32 10.14 -19.23
N GLU A 138 -5.74 9.21 -18.39
CA GLU A 138 -7.16 8.99 -18.08
C GLU A 138 -7.72 10.04 -17.10
N VAL A 139 -7.02 10.29 -15.98
CA VAL A 139 -7.56 11.09 -14.88
C VAL A 139 -6.67 12.26 -14.44
N GLY A 140 -5.56 12.53 -15.13
CA GLY A 140 -4.62 13.59 -14.76
C GLY A 140 -3.83 13.31 -13.47
N SER A 141 -3.79 12.06 -13.03
CA SER A 141 -3.10 11.62 -11.81
C SER A 141 -2.32 10.33 -12.04
N GLN A 142 -1.23 10.16 -11.31
CA GLN A 142 -0.39 8.97 -11.41
C GLN A 142 -1.03 7.72 -10.78
N ALA A 143 -0.46 6.54 -11.05
CA ALA A 143 -1.00 5.25 -10.60
C ALA A 143 -1.21 5.16 -9.07
N ILE A 144 -0.36 5.77 -8.24
CA ILE A 144 -0.56 5.78 -6.78
C ILE A 144 -1.89 6.46 -6.41
N SER A 145 -2.19 7.61 -7.01
CA SER A 145 -3.47 8.31 -6.79
C SER A 145 -4.65 7.53 -7.38
N TYR A 146 -4.43 6.87 -8.53
CA TYR A 146 -5.44 6.06 -9.20
C TYR A 146 -5.84 4.84 -8.36
N THR A 147 -4.86 4.07 -7.88
CA THR A 147 -5.08 2.89 -7.03
C THR A 147 -5.64 3.21 -5.65
N THR A 148 -5.64 4.48 -5.24
CA THR A 148 -6.30 4.97 -4.03
C THR A 148 -7.71 5.49 -4.34
N GLY A 149 -7.86 6.26 -5.40
CA GLY A 149 -9.12 6.94 -5.75
C GLY A 149 -10.18 6.00 -6.29
N VAL A 150 -9.81 5.05 -7.16
CA VAL A 150 -10.77 4.10 -7.74
C VAL A 150 -11.41 3.20 -6.68
N PRO A 151 -10.67 2.59 -5.73
CA PRO A 151 -11.30 1.84 -4.64
C PRO A 151 -12.25 2.69 -3.78
N ALA A 152 -11.86 3.93 -3.47
CA ALA A 152 -12.73 4.85 -2.72
C ALA A 152 -14.04 5.12 -3.48
N MET A 153 -13.95 5.36 -4.79
CA MET A 153 -15.12 5.55 -5.65
C MET A 153 -15.99 4.28 -5.71
N CYS A 154 -15.37 3.10 -5.89
CA CYS A 154 -16.09 1.82 -5.89
C CYS A 154 -16.79 1.56 -4.54
N GLY A 155 -16.15 1.87 -3.40
CA GLY A 155 -16.78 1.81 -2.08
C GLY A 155 -18.02 2.72 -1.98
N ALA A 156 -17.92 3.97 -2.45
CA ALA A 156 -19.06 4.86 -2.53
C ALA A 156 -20.19 4.30 -3.41
N LEU A 157 -19.84 3.66 -4.55
CA LEU A 157 -20.79 2.99 -5.43
C LEU A 157 -21.51 1.83 -4.73
N MET A 158 -20.80 1.03 -3.92
CA MET A 158 -21.41 -0.05 -3.14
C MET A 158 -22.48 0.48 -2.17
N LEU A 159 -22.21 1.61 -1.51
CA LEU A 159 -23.17 2.26 -0.61
C LEU A 159 -24.37 2.83 -1.40
N LEU A 160 -24.12 3.59 -2.46
CA LEU A 160 -25.17 4.24 -3.27
C LEU A 160 -26.10 3.23 -3.96
N THR A 161 -25.60 2.06 -4.34
CA THR A 161 -26.39 0.99 -4.97
C THR A 161 -27.01 0.02 -3.97
N GLY A 162 -26.77 0.22 -2.67
CA GLY A 162 -27.30 -0.63 -1.61
C GLY A 162 -26.66 -2.02 -1.52
N LYS A 163 -25.57 -2.27 -2.23
CA LYS A 163 -24.82 -3.53 -2.13
C LYS A 163 -24.16 -3.68 -0.76
N TRP A 164 -23.66 -2.56 -0.22
CA TRP A 164 -23.23 -2.45 1.17
C TRP A 164 -24.24 -1.60 1.94
N ASN A 165 -25.23 -2.24 2.53
CA ASN A 165 -26.31 -1.57 3.24
C ASN A 165 -26.38 -2.04 4.70
N LYS A 166 -25.46 -1.51 5.50
CA LYS A 166 -25.37 -1.80 6.94
C LYS A 166 -25.17 -0.46 7.68
N PRO A 167 -26.09 -0.04 8.58
CA PRO A 167 -25.93 1.23 9.29
C PRO A 167 -24.82 1.14 10.33
N GLY A 168 -23.90 2.12 10.33
CA GLY A 168 -22.77 2.16 11.25
C GLY A 168 -21.48 2.60 10.58
N VAL A 169 -20.37 2.42 11.29
CA VAL A 169 -19.00 2.61 10.77
C VAL A 169 -18.33 1.25 10.78
N TYR A 170 -17.85 0.85 9.63
CA TYR A 170 -17.29 -0.48 9.39
C TYR A 170 -16.01 -0.39 8.59
N THR A 171 -15.13 -1.37 8.76
CA THR A 171 -14.01 -1.59 7.84
C THR A 171 -14.48 -2.42 6.64
N VAL A 172 -13.76 -2.35 5.54
CA VAL A 172 -14.18 -3.01 4.27
C VAL A 172 -14.21 -4.52 4.39
N GLU A 173 -13.43 -5.11 5.28
CA GLU A 173 -13.38 -6.55 5.56
C GLU A 173 -14.68 -7.11 6.15
N GLU A 174 -15.58 -6.26 6.64
CA GLU A 174 -16.88 -6.66 7.20
C GLU A 174 -17.99 -6.78 6.16
N PHE A 175 -17.70 -6.50 4.89
CA PHE A 175 -18.64 -6.56 3.78
C PHE A 175 -18.30 -7.68 2.80
N ASP A 176 -19.30 -8.05 1.99
CA ASP A 176 -19.10 -8.96 0.86
C ASP A 176 -18.13 -8.33 -0.15
N PRO A 177 -16.97 -8.96 -0.41
CA PRO A 177 -15.97 -8.41 -1.31
C PRO A 177 -16.33 -8.57 -2.80
N ASP A 178 -17.17 -9.57 -3.16
CA ASP A 178 -17.39 -9.94 -4.56
C ASP A 178 -17.90 -8.78 -5.42
N PRO A 179 -18.97 -8.05 -5.04
CA PRO A 179 -19.47 -6.94 -5.86
C PRO A 179 -18.49 -5.76 -5.92
N PHE A 180 -17.63 -5.60 -4.91
CA PHE A 180 -16.61 -4.58 -4.88
C PHE A 180 -15.45 -4.94 -5.83
N LEU A 181 -14.98 -6.18 -5.82
CA LEU A 181 -13.94 -6.67 -6.71
C LEU A 181 -14.39 -6.61 -8.18
N GLU A 182 -15.66 -6.94 -8.46
CA GLU A 182 -16.26 -6.76 -9.80
C GLU A 182 -16.26 -5.29 -10.23
N ALA A 183 -16.60 -4.38 -9.32
CA ALA A 183 -16.57 -2.95 -9.62
C ALA A 183 -15.15 -2.44 -9.89
N LEU A 184 -14.13 -2.91 -9.15
CA LEU A 184 -12.73 -2.58 -9.42
C LEU A 184 -12.31 -3.02 -10.82
N ASP A 185 -12.65 -4.27 -11.21
CA ASP A 185 -12.35 -4.79 -12.56
C ASP A 185 -12.97 -3.93 -13.66
N GLN A 186 -14.20 -3.43 -13.46
CA GLN A 186 -14.94 -2.61 -14.42
C GLN A 186 -14.45 -1.14 -14.49
N HIS A 187 -13.84 -0.66 -13.42
CA HIS A 187 -13.43 0.74 -13.26
C HIS A 187 -11.91 0.94 -13.29
N GLY A 188 -11.18 0.12 -14.06
CA GLY A 188 -9.78 0.36 -14.40
C GLY A 188 -8.75 -0.26 -13.45
N LEU A 189 -9.20 -1.08 -12.48
CA LEU A 189 -8.32 -1.89 -11.63
C LEU A 189 -8.58 -3.39 -11.81
N PRO A 190 -8.42 -3.95 -13.03
CA PRO A 190 -8.61 -5.36 -13.24
C PRO A 190 -7.60 -6.16 -12.42
N ARG A 191 -8.12 -7.17 -11.72
CA ARG A 191 -7.29 -8.06 -10.93
C ARG A 191 -6.66 -9.16 -11.77
N SER A 192 -5.46 -9.54 -11.39
CA SER A 192 -4.77 -10.75 -11.81
C SER A 192 -4.68 -11.73 -10.65
N GLU A 193 -4.60 -13.02 -10.95
CA GLU A 193 -4.59 -14.08 -9.95
C GLU A 193 -3.50 -15.12 -10.24
N SER A 194 -2.86 -15.63 -9.18
CA SER A 194 -1.96 -16.79 -9.25
C SER A 194 -2.28 -17.78 -8.13
N ARG A 195 -2.29 -19.06 -8.46
CA ARG A 195 -2.47 -20.15 -7.50
C ARG A 195 -1.15 -20.78 -7.04
N THR A 196 -0.07 -20.34 -7.64
CA THR A 196 1.29 -20.81 -7.36
C THR A 196 2.26 -19.64 -7.23
N PRO A 197 1.97 -18.64 -6.38
CA PRO A 197 2.89 -17.52 -6.18
C PRO A 197 4.17 -17.99 -5.49
N VAL A 198 5.25 -17.23 -5.68
CA VAL A 198 6.41 -17.30 -4.79
C VAL A 198 5.98 -16.77 -3.43
N LEU A 199 6.30 -17.50 -2.37
CA LEU A 199 5.96 -17.09 -1.01
C LEU A 199 7.05 -16.19 -0.43
N VAL A 200 6.61 -15.28 0.42
CA VAL A 200 7.48 -14.36 1.18
C VAL A 200 7.50 -14.81 2.63
N ASP A 201 8.65 -15.30 3.09
CA ASP A 201 8.87 -15.75 4.48
C ASP A 201 9.36 -14.62 5.41
#